data_91a2017a3c5eb2a8874570612a363bdd
#
_entry.id   91a2017a3c5eb2a8874570612a363bdd
#
_cell.length_a   1.000
_cell.length_b   1.000
_cell.length_c   1.000
_cell.angle_alpha   90.00
_cell.angle_beta   90.00
_cell.angle_gamma   90.00
#
_symmetry.space_group_name_H-M   'P 1'
#
loop_
_entity.id
_entity.type
_entity.pdbx_description
1 polymer ?
#
loop_
_entity_poly.entity_id
_entity_poly.type
_entity_poly.pdbx_seq_one_letter_code
_entity_poly.pdbx_strand_id
1 'polypeptide(L)'
;DPDGTSRRRFVERVRRSRTTIGALLMDQKVVAGIGNIYRAELLFRARLDPFVPGRDLTAGMCEEMWEDLVALMTYGARTGRIVTTQPEHRAIEARIVERSRGTRQNGDEDPDVVPREESFYVYHRQTLPCRLCGTTVRSGEIAARTVFWCPRCQSARSRRADWTRQHPAAPWALAEAPAR
;
A
#
# COMPACT_ATOMS: atom_id res chain seq x y z
N ASP A 1 -7.89 12.86 12.05
CA ASP A 1 -7.62 14.21 11.49
C ASP A 1 -8.92 14.98 11.24
N PRO A 2 -9.71 15.26 12.30
CA PRO A 2 -11.07 15.82 12.12
C PRO A 2 -11.08 17.20 11.48
N ASP A 3 -10.02 17.99 11.64
CA ASP A 3 -9.88 19.36 11.11
C ASP A 3 -9.02 19.46 9.84
N GLY A 4 -8.52 18.34 9.33
CA GLY A 4 -7.63 18.26 8.19
C GLY A 4 -6.24 18.88 8.38
N THR A 5 -5.87 19.24 9.63
CA THR A 5 -4.59 19.89 9.91
C THR A 5 -3.41 18.99 9.63
N SER A 6 -3.48 17.71 9.97
CA SER A 6 -2.41 16.75 9.72
C SER A 6 -2.22 16.50 8.23
N ARG A 7 -3.30 16.39 7.46
CA ARG A 7 -3.26 16.29 5.99
C ARG A 7 -2.57 17.50 5.37
N ARG A 8 -2.96 18.72 5.74
CA ARG A 8 -2.33 19.96 5.22
C ARG A 8 -0.84 20.00 5.53
N ARG A 9 -0.44 19.68 6.77
CA ARG A 9 0.97 19.63 7.18
C ARG A 9 1.76 18.58 6.38
N PHE A 10 1.18 17.41 6.16
CA PHE A 10 1.79 16.37 5.33
C PHE A 10 2.05 16.88 3.91
N VAL A 11 1.02 17.40 3.25
CA VAL A 11 1.11 17.94 1.88
C VAL A 11 2.19 19.02 1.79
N GLU A 12 2.19 19.99 2.71
CA GLU A 12 3.15 21.08 2.72
C GLU A 12 4.60 20.60 2.92
N ARG A 13 4.82 19.69 3.87
CA ARG A 13 6.15 19.15 4.15
C ARG A 13 6.71 18.34 2.99
N VAL A 14 5.89 17.49 2.40
CA VAL A 14 6.28 16.71 1.22
C VAL A 14 6.66 17.64 0.09
N ARG A 15 5.79 18.58 -0.29
CA ARG A 15 5.98 19.44 -1.46
C ARG A 15 7.10 20.48 -1.34
N ARG A 16 7.56 20.77 -0.14
CA ARG A 16 8.73 21.65 0.09
C ARG A 16 10.06 20.88 0.10
N SER A 17 10.02 19.56 0.09
CA SER A 17 11.22 18.75 0.28
C SER A 17 11.87 18.29 -1.02
N ARG A 18 13.19 18.35 -1.06
CA ARG A 18 14.03 17.73 -2.11
C ARG A 18 14.31 16.26 -1.82
N THR A 19 14.02 15.79 -0.62
CA THR A 19 14.16 14.39 -0.21
C THR A 19 13.17 13.52 -0.96
N THR A 20 13.57 12.28 -1.26
CA THR A 20 12.71 11.32 -1.97
C THR A 20 11.46 10.99 -1.15
N ILE A 21 10.33 10.75 -1.84
CA ILE A 21 9.07 10.41 -1.16
C ILE A 21 9.21 9.13 -0.33
N GLY A 22 10.02 8.17 -0.79
CA GLY A 22 10.31 6.96 -0.04
C GLY A 22 11.01 7.20 1.29
N ALA A 23 11.86 8.24 1.38
CA ALA A 23 12.50 8.65 2.64
C ALA A 23 11.56 9.48 3.51
N LEU A 24 10.80 10.41 2.91
CA LEU A 24 9.85 11.25 3.63
C LEU A 24 8.77 10.45 4.38
N LEU A 25 8.27 9.38 3.79
CA LEU A 25 7.30 8.50 4.43
C LEU A 25 7.86 7.74 5.63
N MET A 26 9.20 7.66 5.78
CA MET A 26 9.84 7.06 6.96
C MET A 26 10.21 8.08 8.03
N ASP A 27 10.12 9.37 7.74
CA ASP A 27 10.36 10.44 8.70
C ASP A 27 9.11 10.67 9.56
N GLN A 28 9.18 10.27 10.83
CA GLN A 28 8.08 10.42 11.79
C GLN A 28 7.69 11.89 12.06
N LYS A 29 8.55 12.85 11.67
CA LYS A 29 8.20 14.28 11.70
C LYS A 29 7.31 14.68 10.52
N VAL A 30 7.36 13.95 9.41
CA VAL A 30 6.51 14.17 8.23
C VAL A 30 5.16 13.50 8.43
N VAL A 31 5.18 12.23 8.78
CA VAL A 31 3.98 11.43 9.07
C VAL A 31 4.30 10.36 10.11
N ALA A 32 3.54 10.33 11.19
CA ALA A 32 3.74 9.37 12.27
C ALA A 32 3.05 8.03 11.96
N GLY A 33 3.61 6.93 12.50
CA GLY A 33 3.00 5.60 12.44
C GLY A 33 3.28 4.81 11.17
N ILE A 34 3.90 5.39 10.15
CA ILE A 34 4.30 4.66 8.94
C ILE A 34 5.58 3.89 9.20
N GLY A 35 5.51 2.57 8.93
CA GLY A 35 6.67 1.68 8.85
C GLY A 35 6.95 1.27 7.40
N ASN A 36 7.91 0.37 7.25
CA ASN A 36 8.39 -0.06 5.93
C ASN A 36 7.31 -0.74 5.07
N ILE A 37 6.36 -1.41 5.70
CA ILE A 37 5.22 -2.04 5.01
C ILE A 37 4.37 -0.96 4.34
N TYR A 38 3.84 -0.03 5.15
CA TYR A 38 2.99 1.03 4.62
C TYR A 38 3.71 1.89 3.60
N ARG A 39 5.01 2.22 3.79
CA ARG A 39 5.80 2.93 2.80
C ARG A 39 5.78 2.25 1.43
N ALA A 40 6.14 0.98 1.39
CA ALA A 40 6.24 0.24 0.13
C ALA A 40 4.86 0.11 -0.56
N GLU A 41 3.86 -0.27 0.20
CA GLU A 41 2.52 -0.54 -0.30
C GLU A 41 1.77 0.73 -0.71
N LEU A 42 1.87 1.80 0.08
CA LEU A 42 1.28 3.10 -0.24
C LEU A 42 1.85 3.67 -1.54
N LEU A 43 3.19 3.63 -1.72
CA LEU A 43 3.83 4.08 -2.94
C LEU A 43 3.45 3.23 -4.15
N PHE A 44 3.29 1.93 -3.98
CA PHE A 44 2.80 1.06 -5.05
C PHE A 44 1.36 1.40 -5.44
N ARG A 45 0.48 1.57 -4.48
CA ARG A 45 -0.93 1.91 -4.70
C ARG A 45 -1.08 3.29 -5.34
N ALA A 46 -0.28 4.26 -4.90
CA ALA A 46 -0.22 5.60 -5.51
C ALA A 46 0.53 5.66 -6.86
N ARG A 47 1.06 4.53 -7.37
CA ARG A 47 1.85 4.46 -8.61
C ARG A 47 3.05 5.39 -8.61
N LEU A 48 3.62 5.62 -7.46
CA LEU A 48 4.75 6.53 -7.27
C LEU A 48 6.07 5.77 -7.20
N ASP A 49 7.01 6.20 -8.01
CA ASP A 49 8.41 5.79 -7.90
C ASP A 49 8.94 6.28 -6.53
N PRO A 50 9.47 5.39 -5.67
CA PRO A 50 9.98 5.77 -4.35
C PRO A 50 11.12 6.78 -4.38
N PHE A 51 11.81 6.94 -5.50
CA PHE A 51 12.95 7.83 -5.67
C PHE A 51 12.59 9.25 -6.12
N VAL A 52 11.32 9.55 -6.39
CA VAL A 52 10.89 10.89 -6.78
C VAL A 52 11.00 11.85 -5.60
N PRO A 53 11.59 13.05 -5.80
CA PRO A 53 11.59 14.09 -4.79
C PRO A 53 10.17 14.54 -4.41
N GLY A 54 9.93 14.82 -3.13
CA GLY A 54 8.61 15.25 -2.67
C GLY A 54 8.10 16.50 -3.36
N ARG A 55 9.00 17.45 -3.67
CA ARG A 55 8.63 18.71 -4.38
C ARG A 55 8.07 18.49 -5.79
N ASP A 56 8.33 17.35 -6.40
CA ASP A 56 7.86 17.01 -7.75
C ASP A 56 6.44 16.39 -7.73
N LEU A 57 5.85 16.20 -6.54
CA LEU A 57 4.48 15.73 -6.38
C LEU A 57 3.49 16.90 -6.39
N THR A 58 2.33 16.68 -6.99
CA THR A 58 1.21 17.65 -6.90
C THR A 58 0.53 17.57 -5.53
N ALA A 59 -0.23 18.60 -5.18
CA ALA A 59 -1.04 18.59 -3.95
C ALA A 59 -2.04 17.41 -3.97
N GLY A 60 -2.76 17.23 -5.10
CA GLY A 60 -3.74 16.16 -5.26
C GLY A 60 -3.12 14.76 -5.05
N MET A 61 -1.91 14.50 -5.61
CA MET A 61 -1.22 13.23 -5.38
C MET A 61 -0.91 12.98 -3.89
N CYS A 62 -0.54 14.02 -3.17
CA CYS A 62 -0.27 13.91 -1.73
C CYS A 62 -1.57 13.72 -0.93
N GLU A 63 -2.65 14.36 -1.34
CA GLU A 63 -3.97 14.21 -0.71
C GLU A 63 -4.54 12.81 -0.90
N GLU A 64 -4.54 12.30 -2.13
CA GLU A 64 -4.95 10.92 -2.45
C GLU A 64 -4.13 9.90 -1.65
N MET A 65 -2.81 10.11 -1.57
CA MET A 65 -1.93 9.25 -0.79
C MET A 65 -2.24 9.31 0.70
N TRP A 66 -2.59 10.48 1.23
CA TRP A 66 -3.01 10.63 2.63
C TRP A 66 -4.32 9.89 2.91
N GLU A 67 -5.30 10.02 2.05
CA GLU A 67 -6.61 9.35 2.19
C GLU A 67 -6.45 7.82 2.18
N ASP A 68 -5.67 7.29 1.24
CA ASP A 68 -5.40 5.86 1.16
C ASP A 68 -4.63 5.36 2.41
N LEU A 69 -3.67 6.14 2.89
CA LEU A 69 -2.94 5.83 4.12
C LEU A 69 -3.87 5.75 5.34
N VAL A 70 -4.73 6.75 5.53
CA VAL A 70 -5.68 6.78 6.65
C VAL A 70 -6.58 5.55 6.61
N ALA A 71 -7.09 5.20 5.45
CA ALA A 71 -7.93 4.04 5.27
C ALA A 71 -7.20 2.72 5.59
N LEU A 72 -5.97 2.55 5.07
CA LEU A 72 -5.13 1.38 5.36
C LEU A 72 -4.78 1.25 6.85
N MET A 73 -4.41 2.36 7.49
CA MET A 73 -4.05 2.34 8.91
C MET A 73 -5.28 2.10 9.80
N THR A 74 -6.43 2.66 9.46
CA THR A 74 -7.70 2.41 10.17
C THR A 74 -8.09 0.94 10.09
N TYR A 75 -7.99 0.34 8.91
CA TYR A 75 -8.21 -1.09 8.74
C TYR A 75 -7.22 -1.91 9.59
N GLY A 76 -5.93 -1.59 9.51
CA GLY A 76 -4.90 -2.28 10.28
C GLY A 76 -5.10 -2.18 11.79
N ALA A 77 -5.48 -1.00 12.31
CA ALA A 77 -5.76 -0.79 13.72
C ALA A 77 -6.99 -1.59 14.20
N ARG A 78 -8.02 -1.68 13.36
CA ARG A 78 -9.25 -2.42 13.68
C ARG A 78 -9.06 -3.93 13.66
N THR A 79 -8.30 -4.43 12.70
CA THR A 79 -8.16 -5.88 12.46
C THR A 79 -6.90 -6.50 13.09
N GLY A 80 -5.97 -5.67 13.57
CA GLY A 80 -4.64 -6.11 14.02
C GLY A 80 -3.74 -6.61 12.88
N ARG A 81 -4.13 -6.40 11.62
CA ARG A 81 -3.44 -6.94 10.43
C ARG A 81 -3.24 -5.87 9.37
N ILE A 82 -2.12 -5.93 8.67
CA ILE A 82 -1.86 -5.06 7.52
C ILE A 82 -2.14 -5.86 6.25
N VAL A 83 -3.21 -5.49 5.56
CA VAL A 83 -3.58 -6.02 4.24
C VAL A 83 -3.78 -4.84 3.31
N THR A 84 -3.05 -4.81 2.20
CA THR A 84 -3.04 -3.69 1.26
C THR A 84 -3.57 -4.07 -0.12
N THR A 85 -3.63 -5.39 -0.39
CA THR A 85 -4.15 -5.93 -1.64
C THR A 85 -5.67 -5.87 -1.70
N GLN A 86 -6.19 -5.60 -2.89
CA GLN A 86 -7.63 -5.74 -3.18
C GLN A 86 -7.98 -7.21 -3.40
N PRO A 87 -9.20 -7.64 -3.05
CA PRO A 87 -9.62 -9.04 -3.16
C PRO A 87 -9.38 -9.65 -4.54
N GLU A 88 -9.71 -8.92 -5.60
CA GLU A 88 -9.56 -9.32 -7.00
C GLU A 88 -8.10 -9.53 -7.45
N HIS A 89 -7.14 -9.03 -6.69
CA HIS A 89 -5.71 -9.19 -6.95
C HIS A 89 -5.07 -10.33 -6.15
N ARG A 90 -5.86 -11.15 -5.48
CA ARG A 90 -5.42 -12.27 -4.64
C ARG A 90 -5.70 -13.60 -5.33
N ALA A 91 -4.77 -14.53 -5.29
CA ALA A 91 -4.94 -15.88 -5.80
C ALA A 91 -5.56 -16.84 -4.75
N ILE A 92 -6.54 -16.36 -3.96
CA ILE A 92 -7.06 -17.10 -2.81
C ILE A 92 -7.86 -18.34 -3.24
N GLU A 93 -8.63 -18.25 -4.33
CA GLU A 93 -9.52 -19.34 -4.76
C GLU A 93 -8.78 -20.64 -5.07
N ALA A 94 -7.61 -20.55 -5.74
CA ALA A 94 -6.80 -21.72 -6.04
C ALA A 94 -6.26 -22.41 -4.78
N ARG A 95 -6.04 -21.68 -3.69
CA ARG A 95 -5.45 -22.18 -2.43
C ARG A 95 -6.49 -22.75 -1.47
N ILE A 96 -7.72 -22.29 -1.50
CA ILE A 96 -8.82 -22.88 -0.72
C ILE A 96 -9.04 -24.31 -1.17
N VAL A 97 -8.98 -24.59 -2.48
CA VAL A 97 -9.12 -25.93 -3.04
C VAL A 97 -7.95 -26.84 -2.65
N GLU A 98 -6.73 -26.31 -2.59
CA GLU A 98 -5.53 -27.09 -2.24
C GLU A 98 -5.46 -27.40 -0.73
N ARG A 99 -5.84 -26.47 0.13
CA ARG A 99 -5.94 -26.68 1.59
C ARG A 99 -7.07 -27.62 2.00
N SER A 100 -8.16 -27.69 1.25
CA SER A 100 -9.26 -28.63 1.50
C SER A 100 -8.87 -30.09 1.29
N ARG A 101 -7.73 -30.35 0.63
CA ARG A 101 -7.17 -31.70 0.41
C ARG A 101 -6.11 -32.10 1.44
N GLY A 102 -5.64 -31.18 2.26
CA GLY A 102 -4.66 -31.41 3.32
C GLY A 102 -5.33 -31.60 4.68
N THR A 103 -4.95 -32.66 5.40
CA THR A 103 -5.46 -33.05 6.72
C THR A 103 -5.43 -31.88 7.71
N ARG A 104 -6.60 -31.52 8.28
CA ARG A 104 -6.74 -30.57 9.37
C ARG A 104 -5.96 -31.06 10.60
N GLN A 105 -4.94 -30.34 10.99
CA GLN A 105 -4.41 -30.36 12.35
C GLN A 105 -4.32 -28.94 12.86
N ASN A 106 -5.14 -28.64 13.87
CA ASN A 106 -5.11 -27.57 14.85
C ASN A 106 -4.73 -26.16 14.36
N GLY A 107 -5.74 -25.29 14.23
CA GLY A 107 -5.61 -23.86 14.19
C GLY A 107 -6.89 -23.26 13.65
N ASP A 108 -7.65 -22.54 14.46
CA ASP A 108 -8.79 -21.71 14.08
C ASP A 108 -8.32 -20.59 13.14
N GLU A 109 -7.99 -20.93 11.90
CA GLU A 109 -7.79 -19.94 10.85
C GLU A 109 -9.18 -19.57 10.33
N ASP A 110 -9.64 -18.40 10.75
CA ASP A 110 -10.81 -17.75 10.18
C ASP A 110 -10.68 -17.76 8.65
N PRO A 111 -11.63 -18.36 7.92
CA PRO A 111 -11.57 -18.44 6.46
C PRO A 111 -11.52 -17.07 5.77
N ASP A 112 -11.94 -15.99 6.47
CA ASP A 112 -11.90 -14.62 5.97
C ASP A 112 -10.52 -13.95 6.14
N VAL A 113 -9.56 -14.64 6.76
CA VAL A 113 -8.22 -14.11 6.98
C VAL A 113 -7.39 -14.19 5.72
N VAL A 114 -6.95 -13.03 5.23
CA VAL A 114 -6.03 -12.93 4.10
C VAL A 114 -4.65 -13.48 4.50
N PRO A 115 -4.14 -14.52 3.84
CA PRO A 115 -2.80 -15.03 4.09
C PRO A 115 -1.73 -13.96 3.90
N ARG A 116 -0.63 -14.04 4.68
CA ARG A 116 0.44 -13.04 4.62
C ARG A 116 1.04 -12.89 3.22
N GLU A 117 1.20 -13.97 2.51
CA GLU A 117 1.70 -14.00 1.14
C GLU A 117 0.77 -13.28 0.16
N GLU A 118 -0.53 -13.15 0.47
CA GLU A 118 -1.53 -12.43 -0.34
C GLU A 118 -1.79 -11.01 0.16
N SER A 119 -1.22 -10.63 1.29
CA SER A 119 -1.51 -9.34 1.95
C SER A 119 -0.83 -8.14 1.28
N PHE A 120 0.23 -8.33 0.48
CA PHE A 120 1.06 -7.26 -0.04
C PHE A 120 1.23 -7.32 -1.55
N TYR A 121 1.37 -6.14 -2.18
CA TYR A 121 1.70 -6.00 -3.60
C TYR A 121 3.20 -6.13 -3.87
N VAL A 122 4.03 -5.46 -3.08
CA VAL A 122 5.49 -5.39 -3.30
C VAL A 122 6.33 -5.68 -2.07
N TYR A 123 5.81 -5.47 -0.86
CA TYR A 123 6.57 -5.64 0.37
C TYR A 123 7.04 -7.10 0.54
N HIS A 124 8.35 -7.32 0.67
CA HIS A 124 9.01 -8.62 0.69
C HIS A 124 8.65 -9.55 -0.49
N ARG A 125 8.36 -8.94 -1.64
CA ARG A 125 8.07 -9.68 -2.88
C ARG A 125 9.12 -9.46 -3.97
N GLN A 126 10.32 -8.98 -3.60
CA GLN A 126 11.45 -8.88 -4.55
C GLN A 126 11.66 -10.22 -5.26
N THR A 127 12.02 -10.15 -6.53
CA THR A 127 12.17 -11.30 -7.45
C THR A 127 10.88 -12.00 -7.89
N LEU A 128 9.75 -11.77 -7.21
CA LEU A 128 8.45 -12.30 -7.62
C LEU A 128 7.77 -11.40 -8.68
N PRO A 129 6.88 -11.96 -9.50
CA PRO A 129 6.10 -11.16 -10.44
C PRO A 129 5.15 -10.21 -9.70
N CYS A 130 5.03 -8.99 -10.21
CA CYS A 130 4.04 -8.01 -9.76
C CYS A 130 2.63 -8.56 -10.01
N ARG A 131 1.75 -8.47 -9.00
CA ARG A 131 0.37 -8.97 -9.09
C ARG A 131 -0.47 -8.32 -10.19
N LEU A 132 -0.10 -7.10 -10.62
CA LEU A 132 -0.90 -6.36 -11.60
C LEU A 132 -0.33 -6.44 -13.01
N CYS A 133 0.99 -6.49 -13.19
CA CYS A 133 1.59 -6.39 -14.52
C CYS A 133 2.61 -7.48 -14.83
N GLY A 134 2.85 -8.42 -13.92
CA GLY A 134 3.79 -9.52 -14.10
C GLY A 134 5.29 -9.13 -14.06
N THR A 135 5.63 -7.84 -14.10
CA THR A 135 7.03 -7.39 -14.05
C THR A 135 7.65 -7.74 -12.70
N THR A 136 8.89 -8.21 -12.69
CA THR A 136 9.61 -8.56 -11.46
C THR A 136 9.71 -7.37 -10.50
N VAL A 137 9.25 -7.57 -9.26
CA VAL A 137 9.37 -6.61 -8.17
C VAL A 137 10.85 -6.45 -7.82
N ARG A 138 11.29 -5.21 -7.66
CA ARG A 138 12.66 -4.84 -7.30
C ARG A 138 12.77 -4.43 -5.83
N SER A 139 13.98 -4.50 -5.32
CA SER A 139 14.35 -3.93 -4.04
C SER A 139 15.62 -3.08 -4.16
N GLY A 140 15.78 -2.15 -3.25
CA GLY A 140 16.93 -1.25 -3.13
C GLY A 140 16.98 -0.65 -1.74
N GLU A 141 17.74 0.42 -1.56
CA GLU A 141 17.88 1.09 -0.27
C GLU A 141 17.49 2.57 -0.35
N ILE A 142 16.71 3.03 0.61
CA ILE A 142 16.41 4.45 0.86
C ILE A 142 16.47 4.69 2.37
N ALA A 143 17.28 5.65 2.81
CA ALA A 143 17.43 6.02 4.21
C ALA A 143 17.79 4.80 5.10
N ALA A 144 18.78 4.02 4.69
CA ALA A 144 19.26 2.80 5.37
C ALA A 144 18.17 1.74 5.60
N ARG A 145 17.13 1.72 4.78
CA ARG A 145 16.05 0.70 4.84
C ARG A 145 15.72 0.18 3.45
N THR A 146 15.52 -1.13 3.36
CA THR A 146 15.12 -1.77 2.10
C THR A 146 13.77 -1.22 1.63
N VAL A 147 13.73 -0.73 0.40
CA VAL A 147 12.51 -0.34 -0.31
C VAL A 147 12.17 -1.38 -1.37
N PHE A 148 10.89 -1.60 -1.62
CA PHE A 148 10.37 -2.54 -2.61
C PHE A 148 9.46 -1.80 -3.58
N TRP A 149 9.57 -2.07 -4.90
CA TRP A 149 8.71 -1.43 -5.89
C TRP A 149 8.60 -2.26 -7.18
N CYS A 150 7.53 -2.03 -7.94
CA CYS A 150 7.40 -2.51 -9.30
C CYS A 150 7.86 -1.43 -10.28
N PRO A 151 8.95 -1.65 -11.05
CA PRO A 151 9.49 -0.60 -11.92
C PRO A 151 8.57 -0.21 -13.07
N ARG A 152 7.63 -1.07 -13.46
CA ARG A 152 6.64 -0.77 -14.49
C ARG A 152 5.45 -0.01 -13.91
N CYS A 153 4.84 -0.50 -12.83
CA CYS A 153 3.67 0.13 -12.23
C CYS A 153 3.97 1.47 -11.56
N GLN A 154 5.19 1.69 -11.10
CA GLN A 154 5.62 2.89 -10.38
C GLN A 154 6.57 3.77 -11.23
N SER A 155 6.56 3.61 -12.55
CA SER A 155 7.35 4.46 -13.44
C SER A 155 6.72 5.85 -13.60
N ALA A 156 7.54 6.84 -14.00
CA ALA A 156 7.05 8.19 -14.33
C ALA A 156 5.97 8.19 -15.43
N ARG A 157 5.94 7.17 -16.29
CA ARG A 157 4.95 7.00 -17.36
C ARG A 157 3.62 6.46 -16.86
N SER A 158 3.59 5.69 -15.76
CA SER A 158 2.36 5.10 -15.22
C SER A 158 1.48 6.10 -14.47
N ARG A 159 1.98 7.32 -14.22
CA ARG A 159 1.26 8.40 -13.54
C ARG A 159 0.21 9.12 -14.40
N ARG A 160 0.07 8.79 -15.68
CA ARG A 160 -0.91 9.44 -16.57
C ARG A 160 -2.22 8.66 -16.63
N ALA A 161 -3.24 9.27 -16.09
CA ALA A 161 -4.66 9.28 -16.51
C ALA A 161 -5.55 8.05 -16.33
N ASP A 162 -5.09 6.79 -16.24
CA ASP A 162 -6.00 5.64 -16.32
C ASP A 162 -6.27 4.90 -15.01
N TRP A 163 -5.45 5.11 -14.00
CA TRP A 163 -5.59 4.33 -12.76
C TRP A 163 -6.85 4.67 -11.96
N THR A 164 -7.12 5.96 -11.76
CA THR A 164 -8.30 6.43 -11.03
C THR A 164 -9.62 6.07 -11.70
N ARG A 165 -9.63 5.90 -13.02
CA ARG A 165 -10.80 5.43 -13.76
C ARG A 165 -11.01 3.92 -13.67
N GLN A 166 -9.96 3.14 -13.56
CA GLN A 166 -10.02 1.66 -13.51
C GLN A 166 -10.12 1.11 -12.08
N HIS A 167 -9.77 1.91 -11.07
CA HIS A 167 -9.77 1.52 -9.68
C HIS A 167 -10.40 2.64 -8.84
N PRO A 168 -11.73 2.77 -8.86
CA PRO A 168 -12.43 3.68 -7.96
C PRO A 168 -12.03 3.38 -6.52
N ALA A 169 -12.03 4.42 -5.67
CA ALA A 169 -11.64 4.34 -4.27
C ALA A 169 -12.09 3.03 -3.64
N ALA A 170 -11.15 2.32 -3.04
CA ALA A 170 -11.31 0.92 -2.71
C ALA A 170 -12.64 0.62 -2.00
N PRO A 171 -13.42 -0.40 -2.42
CA PRO A 171 -14.74 -0.73 -1.89
C PRO A 171 -14.78 -0.96 -0.37
N TRP A 172 -13.63 -1.30 0.22
CA TRP A 172 -13.51 -1.51 1.67
C TRP A 172 -13.52 -0.21 2.50
N ALA A 173 -13.35 0.96 1.87
CA ALA A 173 -13.52 2.26 2.55
C ALA A 173 -15.01 2.54 2.87
N LEU A 174 -15.92 1.83 2.20
CA LEU A 174 -17.36 1.97 2.32
C LEU A 174 -18.05 0.78 3.00
N ALA A 175 -17.33 -0.27 3.39
CA ALA A 175 -17.91 -1.36 4.14
C ALA A 175 -18.24 -0.87 5.56
N GLU A 176 -19.45 -0.43 5.77
CA GLU A 176 -20.04 -0.20 7.08
C GLU A 176 -19.88 -1.46 7.93
N ALA A 177 -19.47 -1.27 9.17
CA ALA A 177 -19.36 -2.35 10.14
C ALA A 177 -20.72 -3.06 10.25
N PRO A 178 -20.77 -4.40 10.33
CA PRO A 178 -22.01 -5.08 10.69
C PRO A 178 -22.44 -4.57 12.07
N ALA A 179 -23.67 -4.13 12.17
CA ALA A 179 -24.30 -3.74 13.43
C ALA A 179 -24.17 -4.91 14.42
N ARG A 180 -23.77 -4.61 15.65
CA ARG A 180 -23.73 -5.55 16.76
C ARG A 180 -25.14 -5.96 17.17
#